data_8cf33592845a071083c6d417f0781fc5
#
_entry.id   8cf33592845a071083c6d417f0781fc5
#
_cell.length_a   1.000
_cell.length_b   1.000
_cell.length_c   1.000
_cell.angle_alpha   90.00
_cell.angle_beta   90.00
_cell.angle_gamma   90.00
#
_symmetry.space_group_name_H-M   'P 1'
#
loop_
_entity.id
_entity.type
_entity.pdbx_description
1 polymer ?
#
loop_
_entity_poly.entity_id
_entity_poly.type
_entity_poly.pdbx_seq_one_letter_code
_entity_poly.pdbx_strand_id
1 'polypeptide(L)'
;DEVFINCNFSGNLKLPQNLRSIGMSVFENNVRLSGILEFPPSVTSISAGAFARCGFEEIIFPENLENIGYIDSYIGGAFANCFNVGRIVCKGTIPADVVDSRAFEGVPKDNFTLEVPESVVEQYRAVPGWREFKRIAAHRELTCRPTMVKALNGKSERKLILDAEGEWEVESKPEWCTLSAMSGNKKTELTLTLESGTSYREGEIIFRLKDYDYTTSCRVYQYGFEYADDEVLVLQNHKVGQGINLIFLGDGYDAEDISRGDYLQVM
;
A
#
# COMPACT_ATOMS: atom_id res chain seq x y z
N ASP A 1 26.13 8.90 -11.94
CA ASP A 1 26.07 9.99 -10.95
C ASP A 1 25.36 11.18 -11.57
N GLU A 2 24.55 11.87 -10.79
CA GLU A 2 23.89 13.16 -11.11
C GLU A 2 22.99 13.18 -12.37
N VAL A 3 22.62 12.03 -12.92
CA VAL A 3 21.96 11.93 -14.25
C VAL A 3 20.58 12.59 -14.26
N PHE A 4 19.83 12.51 -13.16
CA PHE A 4 18.46 13.00 -13.05
C PHE A 4 18.26 13.98 -11.92
N ILE A 5 19.31 14.65 -11.49
CA ILE A 5 19.24 15.70 -10.47
C ILE A 5 18.35 16.87 -10.94
N ASN A 6 17.45 17.35 -10.08
CA ASN A 6 16.57 18.50 -10.36
C ASN A 6 15.65 18.33 -11.59
N CYS A 7 15.34 17.10 -12.02
CA CYS A 7 14.53 16.87 -13.22
C CYS A 7 13.03 17.09 -13.01
N ASN A 8 12.60 17.34 -11.77
CA ASN A 8 11.19 17.55 -11.43
C ASN A 8 10.27 16.39 -11.83
N PHE A 9 10.79 15.16 -11.79
CA PHE A 9 9.98 13.95 -12.01
C PHE A 9 8.85 13.87 -10.99
N SER A 10 7.73 13.28 -11.38
CA SER A 10 6.55 13.13 -10.53
C SER A 10 5.96 11.73 -10.61
N GLY A 11 5.26 11.33 -9.54
CA GLY A 11 4.63 10.02 -9.43
C GLY A 11 5.61 8.91 -9.03
N ASN A 12 5.21 7.67 -9.29
CA ASN A 12 5.96 6.49 -8.86
C ASN A 12 7.18 6.24 -9.74
N LEU A 13 8.32 6.00 -9.11
CA LEU A 13 9.55 5.59 -9.77
C LEU A 13 9.62 4.05 -9.87
N LYS A 14 9.79 3.54 -11.08
CA LYS A 14 10.07 2.12 -11.31
C LYS A 14 11.53 1.93 -11.70
N LEU A 15 12.26 1.18 -10.88
CA LEU A 15 13.65 0.85 -11.13
C LEU A 15 13.78 -0.41 -12.01
N PRO A 16 14.77 -0.46 -12.93
CA PRO A 16 15.03 -1.66 -13.73
C PRO A 16 15.39 -2.87 -12.88
N GLN A 17 14.86 -4.05 -13.19
CA GLN A 17 15.05 -5.27 -12.38
C GLN A 17 16.50 -5.75 -12.28
N ASN A 18 17.36 -5.37 -13.22
CA ASN A 18 18.79 -5.76 -13.24
C ASN A 18 19.71 -4.66 -12.68
N LEU A 19 19.15 -3.63 -12.06
CA LEU A 19 19.92 -2.53 -11.48
C LEU A 19 20.72 -3.04 -10.28
N ARG A 20 22.04 -2.82 -10.26
CA ARG A 20 22.93 -3.30 -9.19
C ARG A 20 23.30 -2.20 -8.19
N SER A 21 23.41 -0.97 -8.67
CA SER A 21 23.80 0.16 -7.83
C SER A 21 23.16 1.44 -8.30
N ILE A 22 22.95 2.35 -7.36
CA ILE A 22 22.49 3.72 -7.65
C ILE A 22 23.64 4.68 -7.28
N GLY A 23 24.08 5.46 -8.25
CA GLY A 23 25.19 6.40 -8.10
C GLY A 23 24.84 7.64 -7.28
N MET A 24 25.83 8.52 -7.09
CA MET A 24 25.68 9.74 -6.32
C MET A 24 24.68 10.69 -6.96
N SER A 25 23.80 11.26 -6.14
CA SER A 25 22.83 12.31 -6.48
C SER A 25 21.96 12.01 -7.73
N VAL A 26 21.80 10.72 -8.11
CA VAL A 26 21.13 10.36 -9.38
C VAL A 26 19.71 10.94 -9.46
N PHE A 27 18.93 10.87 -8.40
CA PHE A 27 17.56 11.40 -8.35
C PHE A 27 17.40 12.56 -7.37
N GLU A 28 18.49 13.19 -6.94
CA GLU A 28 18.44 14.27 -5.96
C GLU A 28 17.49 15.39 -6.39
N ASN A 29 16.73 15.91 -5.43
CA ASN A 29 15.82 17.05 -5.57
C ASN A 29 14.68 16.84 -6.61
N ASN A 30 14.16 15.61 -6.71
CA ASN A 30 12.92 15.31 -7.41
C ASN A 30 11.76 15.24 -6.40
N VAL A 31 11.41 16.36 -5.81
CA VAL A 31 10.46 16.50 -4.68
C VAL A 31 9.04 16.00 -5.00
N ARG A 32 8.70 15.81 -6.27
CA ARG A 32 7.38 15.35 -6.74
C ARG A 32 7.35 13.83 -7.03
N LEU A 33 8.48 13.13 -6.92
CA LEU A 33 8.46 11.67 -6.86
C LEU A 33 7.72 11.25 -5.59
N SER A 34 6.76 10.34 -5.71
CA SER A 34 5.84 9.99 -4.62
C SER A 34 5.56 8.49 -4.59
N GLY A 35 4.78 8.05 -3.60
CA GLY A 35 4.40 6.65 -3.43
C GLY A 35 5.54 5.78 -2.95
N ILE A 36 5.62 4.55 -3.48
CA ILE A 36 6.55 3.52 -3.03
C ILE A 36 7.82 3.52 -3.86
N LEU A 37 8.97 3.65 -3.20
CA LEU A 37 10.28 3.36 -3.78
C LEU A 37 10.68 1.94 -3.41
N GLU A 38 10.45 0.98 -4.29
CA GLU A 38 10.89 -0.40 -4.11
C GLU A 38 12.15 -0.68 -4.93
N PHE A 39 13.18 -1.19 -4.24
CA PHE A 39 14.43 -1.57 -4.87
C PHE A 39 14.38 -3.02 -5.36
N PRO A 40 14.82 -3.30 -6.61
CA PRO A 40 14.88 -4.66 -7.10
C PRO A 40 15.92 -5.50 -6.32
N PRO A 41 15.75 -6.83 -6.26
CA PRO A 41 16.63 -7.73 -5.47
C PRO A 41 18.12 -7.68 -5.87
N SER A 42 18.41 -7.18 -7.08
CA SER A 42 19.77 -7.04 -7.61
C SER A 42 20.56 -5.85 -7.07
N VAL A 43 19.89 -4.91 -6.35
CA VAL A 43 20.57 -3.71 -5.81
C VAL A 43 21.34 -4.08 -4.56
N THR A 44 22.65 -3.79 -4.58
CA THR A 44 23.54 -4.00 -3.43
C THR A 44 24.07 -2.70 -2.84
N SER A 45 24.01 -1.59 -3.55
CA SER A 45 24.52 -0.30 -3.05
C SER A 45 23.72 0.91 -3.52
N ILE A 46 23.59 1.89 -2.62
CA ILE A 46 22.95 3.18 -2.85
C ILE A 46 23.90 4.27 -2.36
N SER A 47 24.37 5.13 -3.27
CA SER A 47 25.38 6.14 -2.97
C SER A 47 24.80 7.40 -2.29
N ALA A 48 25.68 8.28 -1.84
CA ALA A 48 25.33 9.55 -1.20
C ALA A 48 24.43 10.41 -2.09
N GLY A 49 23.45 11.09 -1.50
CA GLY A 49 22.53 11.99 -2.18
C GLY A 49 21.56 11.32 -3.16
N ALA A 50 21.67 10.02 -3.40
CA ALA A 50 20.98 9.32 -4.51
C ALA A 50 19.49 9.67 -4.63
N PHE A 51 18.80 9.81 -3.52
CA PHE A 51 17.37 10.16 -3.42
C PHE A 51 17.10 11.33 -2.46
N ALA A 52 18.13 12.13 -2.15
CA ALA A 52 17.96 13.26 -1.26
C ALA A 52 16.86 14.20 -1.76
N ARG A 53 16.00 14.69 -0.86
CA ARG A 53 14.88 15.60 -1.15
C ARG A 53 13.87 15.04 -2.16
N CYS A 54 13.66 13.72 -2.17
CA CYS A 54 12.54 13.10 -2.89
C CYS A 54 11.31 13.00 -2.01
N GLY A 55 10.12 12.92 -2.64
CA GLY A 55 8.84 12.95 -1.94
C GLY A 55 8.22 11.57 -1.68
N PHE A 56 9.00 10.49 -1.70
CA PHE A 56 8.51 9.13 -1.44
C PHE A 56 7.86 8.99 -0.06
N GLU A 57 6.83 8.17 0.01
CA GLU A 57 6.05 7.88 1.22
C GLU A 57 6.49 6.56 1.87
N GLU A 58 6.93 5.62 1.04
CA GLU A 58 7.40 4.30 1.49
C GLU A 58 8.71 3.93 0.78
N ILE A 59 9.62 3.28 1.51
CA ILE A 59 10.88 2.76 0.98
C ILE A 59 10.99 1.28 1.32
N ILE A 60 11.22 0.43 0.30
CA ILE A 60 11.40 -1.01 0.46
C ILE A 60 12.80 -1.39 -0.01
N PHE A 61 13.67 -1.71 0.94
CA PHE A 61 15.02 -2.17 0.67
C PHE A 61 15.07 -3.67 0.38
N PRO A 62 15.92 -4.11 -0.59
CA PRO A 62 16.03 -5.50 -0.98
C PRO A 62 16.82 -6.34 0.03
N GLU A 63 16.76 -7.67 -0.14
CA GLU A 63 17.48 -8.62 0.74
C GLU A 63 19.00 -8.49 0.67
N ASN A 64 19.53 -8.11 -0.50
CA ASN A 64 20.97 -8.15 -0.78
C ASN A 64 21.63 -6.77 -0.68
N LEU A 65 20.98 -5.79 -0.05
CA LEU A 65 21.57 -4.47 0.14
C LEU A 65 22.76 -4.56 1.13
N GLU A 66 23.93 -4.15 0.68
CA GLU A 66 25.16 -4.20 1.45
C GLU A 66 25.49 -2.85 2.10
N ASN A 67 25.26 -1.73 1.37
CA ASN A 67 25.60 -0.40 1.89
C ASN A 67 24.68 0.70 1.39
N ILE A 68 24.55 1.73 2.24
CA ILE A 68 23.83 2.97 1.98
C ILE A 68 24.74 4.15 2.33
N GLY A 69 24.95 5.01 1.35
CA GLY A 69 25.79 6.19 1.47
C GLY A 69 27.22 5.94 1.02
N TYR A 70 27.95 7.01 0.93
CA TYR A 70 29.40 7.06 0.71
C TYR A 70 29.92 8.25 1.50
N ILE A 71 31.11 8.12 2.06
CA ILE A 71 31.72 9.22 2.83
C ILE A 71 32.21 10.28 1.85
N ASP A 72 31.35 11.24 1.57
CA ASP A 72 31.73 12.50 0.91
C ASP A 72 31.23 13.66 1.74
N SER A 73 32.13 14.54 2.13
CA SER A 73 31.79 15.66 3.01
C SER A 73 30.90 16.73 2.35
N TYR A 74 30.78 16.72 1.03
CA TYR A 74 30.06 17.73 0.25
C TYR A 74 28.67 17.29 -0.18
N ILE A 75 28.41 15.97 -0.26
CA ILE A 75 27.13 15.41 -0.68
C ILE A 75 26.34 14.96 0.56
N GLY A 76 25.06 15.26 0.59
CA GLY A 76 24.16 14.84 1.66
C GLY A 76 23.93 13.34 1.70
N GLY A 77 23.27 12.85 2.74
CA GLY A 77 22.94 11.44 2.89
C GLY A 77 21.99 10.94 1.80
N ALA A 78 22.01 9.64 1.53
CA ALA A 78 21.31 8.98 0.42
C ALA A 78 19.81 9.34 0.35
N PHE A 79 19.15 9.45 1.50
CA PHE A 79 17.73 9.80 1.65
C PHE A 79 17.52 11.07 2.47
N ALA A 80 18.54 11.93 2.53
CA ALA A 80 18.46 13.15 3.31
C ALA A 80 17.27 14.02 2.88
N ASN A 81 16.50 14.51 3.88
CA ASN A 81 15.34 15.38 3.68
C ASN A 81 14.17 14.76 2.88
N CYS A 82 14.02 13.43 2.93
CA CYS A 82 12.81 12.74 2.48
C CYS A 82 11.73 12.86 3.58
N PHE A 83 11.10 14.02 3.69
CA PHE A 83 10.19 14.35 4.80
C PHE A 83 8.85 13.60 4.79
N ASN A 84 8.46 13.04 3.64
CA ASN A 84 7.17 12.36 3.46
C ASN A 84 7.23 10.88 3.83
N VAL A 85 8.41 10.34 4.10
CA VAL A 85 8.55 8.92 4.40
C VAL A 85 7.83 8.59 5.71
N GLY A 86 6.83 7.69 5.60
CA GLY A 86 6.05 7.17 6.71
C GLY A 86 6.22 5.67 6.94
N ARG A 87 6.99 4.99 6.07
CA ARG A 87 7.25 3.55 6.19
C ARG A 87 8.58 3.16 5.55
N ILE A 88 9.36 2.33 6.25
CA ILE A 88 10.56 1.69 5.67
C ILE A 88 10.54 0.21 6.01
N VAL A 89 10.71 -0.62 4.98
CA VAL A 89 10.83 -2.08 5.09
C VAL A 89 12.20 -2.50 4.60
N CYS A 90 12.94 -3.24 5.42
CA CYS A 90 14.20 -3.89 5.04
C CYS A 90 13.97 -5.40 4.92
N LYS A 91 14.18 -5.96 3.73
CA LYS A 91 14.03 -7.41 3.49
C LYS A 91 15.30 -8.22 3.87
N GLY A 92 16.43 -7.53 4.07
CA GLY A 92 17.72 -8.15 4.35
C GLY A 92 17.83 -8.77 5.75
N THR A 93 18.37 -9.97 5.83
CA THR A 93 18.71 -10.64 7.09
C THR A 93 20.06 -10.20 7.67
N ILE A 94 20.80 -9.39 6.95
CA ILE A 94 22.00 -8.69 7.40
C ILE A 94 21.72 -7.21 7.22
N PRO A 95 21.79 -6.39 8.29
CA PRO A 95 21.62 -4.95 8.15
C PRO A 95 22.67 -4.37 7.21
N ALA A 96 22.24 -3.62 6.18
CA ALA A 96 23.16 -2.91 5.32
C ALA A 96 24.02 -1.92 6.13
N ASP A 97 25.27 -1.73 5.73
CA ASP A 97 26.13 -0.73 6.35
C ASP A 97 25.67 0.68 5.95
N VAL A 98 25.29 1.49 6.92
CA VAL A 98 24.96 2.90 6.74
C VAL A 98 26.23 3.72 6.93
N VAL A 99 26.97 3.88 5.84
CA VAL A 99 28.31 4.48 5.83
C VAL A 99 28.30 5.97 6.22
N ASP A 100 27.27 6.70 5.83
CA ASP A 100 27.08 8.11 6.18
C ASP A 100 25.97 8.26 7.22
N SER A 101 26.31 8.78 8.39
CA SER A 101 25.33 9.06 9.46
C SER A 101 24.18 9.98 9.03
N ARG A 102 24.35 10.76 7.96
CA ARG A 102 23.31 11.63 7.37
C ARG A 102 22.38 10.90 6.41
N ALA A 103 22.58 9.59 6.17
CA ALA A 103 21.82 8.82 5.18
C ALA A 103 20.29 9.04 5.28
N PHE A 104 19.79 9.16 6.50
CA PHE A 104 18.38 9.40 6.82
C PHE A 104 18.15 10.73 7.57
N GLU A 105 19.00 11.72 7.35
CA GLU A 105 18.82 13.06 7.95
C GLU A 105 17.51 13.67 7.46
N GLY A 106 16.68 14.21 8.39
CA GLY A 106 15.39 14.81 8.06
C GLY A 106 14.24 13.80 7.77
N VAL A 107 14.53 12.51 7.66
CA VAL A 107 13.48 11.47 7.64
C VAL A 107 12.81 11.43 9.02
N PRO A 108 11.45 11.41 9.10
CA PRO A 108 10.74 11.46 10.39
C PRO A 108 10.78 10.12 11.15
N LYS A 109 11.98 9.65 11.49
CA LYS A 109 12.31 8.35 12.11
C LYS A 109 11.55 8.04 13.41
N ASP A 110 11.00 9.07 14.03
CA ASP A 110 10.26 8.95 15.27
C ASP A 110 8.78 8.62 15.07
N ASN A 111 8.26 8.83 13.87
CA ASN A 111 6.83 8.81 13.59
C ASN A 111 6.34 7.45 13.08
N PHE A 112 7.23 6.56 12.63
CA PHE A 112 6.86 5.25 12.13
C PHE A 112 7.80 4.14 12.65
N THR A 113 7.45 2.89 12.38
CA THR A 113 8.25 1.72 12.72
C THR A 113 9.10 1.30 11.52
N LEU A 114 10.41 1.14 11.73
CA LEU A 114 11.29 0.45 10.78
C LEU A 114 10.98 -1.05 10.83
N GLU A 115 10.54 -1.61 9.73
CA GLU A 115 10.17 -3.01 9.63
C GLU A 115 11.32 -3.85 9.06
N VAL A 116 11.70 -4.91 9.75
CA VAL A 116 12.83 -5.77 9.40
C VAL A 116 12.45 -7.25 9.59
N PRO A 117 13.19 -8.23 9.03
CA PRO A 117 12.90 -9.63 9.32
C PRO A 117 12.98 -9.94 10.83
N GLU A 118 12.06 -10.76 11.33
CA GLU A 118 11.94 -11.05 12.77
C GLU A 118 13.24 -11.53 13.41
N SER A 119 13.97 -12.39 12.71
CA SER A 119 15.21 -12.99 13.20
C SER A 119 16.37 -12.00 13.44
N VAL A 120 16.26 -10.76 12.94
CA VAL A 120 17.35 -9.77 12.95
C VAL A 120 16.98 -8.43 13.55
N VAL A 121 15.85 -8.32 14.21
CA VAL A 121 15.40 -7.08 14.86
C VAL A 121 16.48 -6.51 15.79
N GLU A 122 17.08 -7.35 16.63
CA GLU A 122 18.10 -6.90 17.57
C GLU A 122 19.40 -6.49 16.87
N GLN A 123 19.71 -7.09 15.71
CA GLN A 123 20.88 -6.69 14.92
C GLN A 123 20.69 -5.28 14.35
N TYR A 124 19.50 -4.97 13.80
CA TYR A 124 19.20 -3.60 13.32
C TYR A 124 19.23 -2.56 14.45
N ARG A 125 18.81 -2.93 15.65
CA ARG A 125 18.90 -2.05 16.84
C ARG A 125 20.35 -1.74 17.26
N ALA A 126 21.29 -2.62 16.94
CA ALA A 126 22.69 -2.48 17.30
C ALA A 126 23.51 -1.69 16.26
N VAL A 127 23.13 -1.72 14.98
CA VAL A 127 23.91 -1.15 13.88
C VAL A 127 23.72 0.36 13.78
N PRO A 128 24.82 1.14 13.68
CA PRO A 128 24.78 2.58 13.45
C PRO A 128 23.94 2.94 12.21
N GLY A 129 23.27 4.08 12.27
CA GLY A 129 22.32 4.51 11.23
C GLY A 129 20.94 3.91 11.42
N TRP A 130 20.80 2.58 11.52
CA TRP A 130 19.52 1.94 11.77
C TRP A 130 19.01 2.15 13.20
N ARG A 131 19.87 2.08 14.21
CA ARG A 131 19.52 2.32 15.62
C ARG A 131 18.94 3.69 15.91
N GLU A 132 19.00 4.62 14.96
CA GLU A 132 18.42 5.95 15.09
C GLU A 132 16.90 5.95 14.94
N PHE A 133 16.30 4.88 14.40
CA PHE A 133 14.87 4.71 14.38
C PHE A 133 14.38 4.30 15.76
N LYS A 134 13.46 5.08 16.33
CA LYS A 134 12.97 4.82 17.70
C LYS A 134 12.23 3.47 17.84
N ARG A 135 11.56 3.06 16.78
CA ARG A 135 10.80 1.82 16.73
C ARG A 135 11.34 0.94 15.60
N ILE A 136 11.86 -0.24 15.97
CA ILE A 136 12.30 -1.28 15.04
C ILE A 136 11.58 -2.55 15.43
N ALA A 137 10.81 -3.14 14.52
CA ALA A 137 10.03 -4.33 14.77
C ALA A 137 10.07 -5.30 13.59
N ALA A 138 9.59 -6.52 13.82
CA ALA A 138 9.46 -7.51 12.78
C ALA A 138 8.49 -7.02 11.69
N HIS A 139 8.88 -7.17 10.41
CA HIS A 139 7.95 -7.00 9.31
C HIS A 139 6.81 -8.02 9.45
N ARG A 140 5.59 -7.55 9.24
CA ARG A 140 4.38 -8.37 9.28
C ARG A 140 3.53 -8.05 8.08
N GLU A 141 3.11 -9.05 7.36
CA GLU A 141 2.17 -8.85 6.26
C GLU A 141 0.73 -8.71 6.78
N LEU A 142 0.01 -7.80 6.17
CA LEU A 142 -1.44 -7.68 6.31
C LEU A 142 -2.04 -7.38 4.94
N THR A 143 -2.78 -8.32 4.39
CA THR A 143 -3.47 -8.14 3.11
C THR A 143 -4.92 -8.58 3.21
N CYS A 144 -5.81 -7.88 2.53
CA CYS A 144 -7.22 -8.23 2.38
C CYS A 144 -7.54 -8.56 0.93
N ARG A 145 -8.22 -9.66 0.68
CA ARG A 145 -8.68 -10.06 -0.66
C ARG A 145 -10.15 -10.50 -0.61
N PRO A 146 -10.97 -10.08 -1.56
CA PRO A 146 -10.67 -9.06 -2.58
C PRO A 146 -10.49 -7.65 -1.96
N THR A 147 -9.79 -6.78 -2.66
CA THR A 147 -9.64 -5.36 -2.26
C THR A 147 -10.87 -4.52 -2.55
N MET A 148 -11.83 -5.10 -3.28
CA MET A 148 -13.08 -4.44 -3.65
C MET A 148 -14.23 -5.46 -3.67
N VAL A 149 -15.35 -5.09 -3.10
CA VAL A 149 -16.61 -5.84 -3.14
C VAL A 149 -17.69 -4.98 -3.77
N LYS A 150 -18.42 -5.55 -4.72
CA LYS A 150 -19.60 -4.94 -5.34
C LYS A 150 -20.82 -5.80 -5.05
N ALA A 151 -21.93 -5.18 -4.68
CA ALA A 151 -23.19 -5.87 -4.38
C ALA A 151 -24.40 -5.05 -4.82
N LEU A 152 -25.53 -5.74 -5.00
CA LEU A 152 -26.84 -5.11 -5.22
C LEU A 152 -27.50 -4.77 -3.89
N ASN A 153 -28.65 -4.10 -3.97
CA ASN A 153 -29.39 -3.54 -2.83
C ASN A 153 -29.91 -4.58 -1.80
N GLY A 154 -29.98 -5.85 -2.14
CA GLY A 154 -30.42 -6.88 -1.22
C GLY A 154 -29.39 -7.19 -0.13
N LYS A 155 -29.86 -7.84 0.95
CA LYS A 155 -28.93 -8.42 1.92
C LYS A 155 -28.09 -9.50 1.23
N SER A 156 -26.80 -9.41 1.37
CA SER A 156 -25.89 -10.34 0.72
C SER A 156 -24.65 -10.62 1.56
N GLU A 157 -24.04 -11.78 1.30
CA GLU A 157 -22.82 -12.20 1.96
C GLU A 157 -21.69 -12.32 0.94
N ARG A 158 -20.49 -11.93 1.37
CA ARG A 158 -19.26 -12.05 0.59
C ARG A 158 -18.16 -12.58 1.49
N LYS A 159 -17.18 -13.24 0.89
CA LYS A 159 -16.01 -13.72 1.60
C LYS A 159 -14.85 -12.76 1.43
N LEU A 160 -14.18 -12.44 2.53
CA LEU A 160 -12.91 -11.75 2.54
C LEU A 160 -11.87 -12.70 3.13
N ILE A 161 -10.70 -12.74 2.54
CA ILE A 161 -9.54 -13.43 3.09
C ILE A 161 -8.60 -12.35 3.61
N LEU A 162 -8.47 -12.31 4.93
CA LEU A 162 -7.47 -11.48 5.59
C LEU A 162 -6.24 -12.34 5.89
N ASP A 163 -5.13 -12.05 5.23
CA ASP A 163 -3.85 -12.69 5.48
C ASP A 163 -3.03 -11.78 6.38
N ALA A 164 -2.80 -12.20 7.63
CA ALA A 164 -2.17 -11.39 8.66
C ALA A 164 -1.09 -12.20 9.38
N GLU A 165 0.09 -11.62 9.50
CA GLU A 165 1.21 -12.17 10.27
C GLU A 165 1.30 -11.50 11.65
N GLY A 166 0.21 -11.56 12.42
CA GLY A 166 0.13 -11.00 13.76
C GLY A 166 -1.31 -10.74 14.17
N GLU A 167 -1.48 -10.13 15.35
CA GLU A 167 -2.78 -9.71 15.83
C GLU A 167 -3.31 -8.55 14.98
N TRP A 168 -4.54 -8.69 14.51
CA TRP A 168 -5.22 -7.68 13.72
C TRP A 168 -6.57 -7.30 14.32
N GLU A 169 -7.04 -6.12 13.97
CA GLU A 169 -8.37 -5.62 14.31
C GLU A 169 -9.00 -4.85 13.16
N VAL A 170 -10.31 -4.73 13.17
CA VAL A 170 -11.04 -3.84 12.29
C VAL A 170 -10.96 -2.43 12.86
N GLU A 171 -10.25 -1.54 12.21
CA GLU A 171 -10.11 -0.15 12.61
C GLU A 171 -11.38 0.66 12.33
N SER A 172 -11.95 0.46 11.14
CA SER A 172 -13.20 1.08 10.75
C SER A 172 -13.96 0.26 9.72
N LYS A 173 -15.27 0.44 9.67
CA LYS A 173 -16.15 -0.13 8.66
C LYS A 173 -17.45 0.69 8.54
N PRO A 174 -18.14 0.62 7.40
CA PRO A 174 -19.48 1.18 7.30
C PRO A 174 -20.48 0.49 8.26
N GLU A 175 -21.45 1.23 8.78
CA GLU A 175 -22.47 0.69 9.69
C GLU A 175 -23.29 -0.44 9.06
N TRP A 176 -23.52 -0.36 7.76
CA TRP A 176 -24.26 -1.35 6.96
C TRP A 176 -23.45 -2.58 6.57
N CYS A 177 -22.20 -2.67 7.01
CA CYS A 177 -21.32 -3.82 6.85
C CYS A 177 -21.14 -4.53 8.19
N THR A 178 -21.37 -5.83 8.23
CA THR A 178 -21.09 -6.69 9.38
C THR A 178 -20.06 -7.74 9.00
N LEU A 179 -19.07 -7.96 9.85
CA LEU A 179 -18.03 -8.96 9.67
C LEU A 179 -18.20 -10.08 10.71
N SER A 180 -17.88 -11.31 10.30
CA SER A 180 -17.93 -12.49 11.21
C SER A 180 -16.95 -12.43 12.37
N ALA A 181 -15.91 -11.60 12.28
CA ALA A 181 -14.98 -11.29 13.36
C ALA A 181 -14.46 -9.85 13.22
N MET A 182 -14.18 -9.20 14.37
CA MET A 182 -13.64 -7.84 14.44
C MET A 182 -12.15 -7.81 14.77
N SER A 183 -11.56 -8.95 15.11
CA SER A 183 -10.13 -9.12 15.39
C SER A 183 -9.71 -10.59 15.25
N GLY A 184 -8.41 -10.82 15.18
CA GLY A 184 -7.80 -12.15 15.10
C GLY A 184 -6.27 -12.06 15.19
N ASN A 185 -5.59 -13.16 14.91
CA ASN A 185 -4.13 -13.24 15.07
C ASN A 185 -3.40 -14.00 13.95
N LYS A 186 -4.09 -14.30 12.87
CA LYS A 186 -3.53 -15.04 11.72
C LYS A 186 -4.42 -14.86 10.49
N LYS A 187 -4.05 -15.53 9.41
CA LYS A 187 -4.91 -15.67 8.24
C LYS A 187 -6.31 -16.13 8.61
N THR A 188 -7.31 -15.38 8.20
CA THR A 188 -8.71 -15.58 8.56
C THR A 188 -9.60 -15.38 7.35
N GLU A 189 -10.53 -16.29 7.11
CA GLU A 189 -11.64 -16.08 6.20
C GLU A 189 -12.77 -15.39 6.98
N LEU A 190 -13.17 -14.21 6.52
CA LEU A 190 -14.24 -13.41 7.09
C LEU A 190 -15.47 -13.48 6.19
N THR A 191 -16.64 -13.61 6.80
CA THR A 191 -17.90 -13.36 6.10
C THR A 191 -18.25 -11.89 6.28
N LEU A 192 -18.34 -11.17 5.18
CA LEU A 192 -18.87 -9.82 5.10
C LEU A 192 -20.35 -9.89 4.75
N THR A 193 -21.20 -9.46 5.67
CA THR A 193 -22.64 -9.30 5.44
C THR A 193 -22.95 -7.86 5.15
N LEU A 194 -23.62 -7.61 4.04
CA LEU A 194 -24.12 -6.29 3.63
C LEU A 194 -25.62 -6.24 3.92
N GLU A 195 -26.03 -5.28 4.71
CA GLU A 195 -27.47 -5.04 4.96
C GLU A 195 -28.15 -4.46 3.72
N SER A 196 -29.45 -4.73 3.60
CA SER A 196 -30.26 -4.19 2.48
C SER A 196 -30.17 -2.66 2.43
N GLY A 197 -30.12 -2.11 1.22
CA GLY A 197 -30.10 -0.67 1.00
C GLY A 197 -30.88 -0.31 -0.26
N THR A 198 -31.56 0.84 -0.24
CA THR A 198 -32.41 1.30 -1.35
C THR A 198 -31.69 2.28 -2.30
N SER A 199 -30.51 2.77 -1.91
CA SER A 199 -29.74 3.73 -2.70
C SER A 199 -28.29 3.28 -2.86
N TYR A 200 -27.59 3.86 -3.83
CA TYR A 200 -26.16 3.68 -3.96
C TYR A 200 -25.45 4.15 -2.69
N ARG A 201 -24.55 3.33 -2.21
CA ARG A 201 -23.66 3.66 -1.11
C ARG A 201 -22.30 3.00 -1.31
N GLU A 202 -21.27 3.65 -0.80
CA GLU A 202 -19.90 3.16 -0.82
C GLU A 202 -19.29 3.35 0.55
N GLY A 203 -18.24 2.58 0.82
CA GLY A 203 -17.50 2.68 2.04
C GLY A 203 -16.25 1.83 1.99
N GLU A 204 -15.47 1.91 3.04
CA GLU A 204 -14.22 1.20 3.16
C GLU A 204 -14.15 0.47 4.50
N ILE A 205 -13.74 -0.79 4.46
CA ILE A 205 -13.42 -1.56 5.66
C ILE A 205 -11.90 -1.51 5.80
N ILE A 206 -11.43 -0.96 6.92
CA ILE A 206 -10.01 -0.83 7.22
C ILE A 206 -9.64 -1.83 8.31
N PHE A 207 -8.61 -2.61 8.03
CA PHE A 207 -8.01 -3.56 8.97
C PHE A 207 -6.63 -3.03 9.37
N ARG A 208 -6.25 -3.19 10.63
CA ARG A 208 -4.95 -2.80 11.16
C ARG A 208 -4.27 -3.95 11.87
N LEU A 209 -2.95 -4.08 11.74
CA LEU A 209 -2.15 -4.88 12.64
C LEU A 209 -1.98 -4.13 13.96
N LYS A 210 -2.27 -4.81 15.09
CA LYS A 210 -1.97 -4.25 16.41
C LYS A 210 -0.46 -4.03 16.54
N ASP A 211 -0.09 -2.98 17.25
CA ASP A 211 1.29 -2.56 17.47
C ASP A 211 2.04 -2.07 16.22
N TYR A 212 1.34 -1.93 15.09
CA TYR A 212 1.88 -1.39 13.84
C TYR A 212 0.97 -0.28 13.31
N ASP A 213 1.58 0.74 12.72
CA ASP A 213 0.85 1.81 12.01
C ASP A 213 0.56 1.38 10.55
N TYR A 214 0.21 0.10 10.35
CA TYR A 214 0.02 -0.48 9.03
C TYR A 214 -1.40 -0.99 8.86
N THR A 215 -2.03 -0.58 7.79
CA THR A 215 -3.42 -0.91 7.47
C THR A 215 -3.53 -1.53 6.07
N THR A 216 -4.58 -2.31 5.87
CA THR A 216 -5.08 -2.73 4.57
C THR A 216 -6.57 -2.49 4.51
N SER A 217 -7.13 -2.38 3.31
CA SER A 217 -8.55 -2.08 3.18
C SER A 217 -9.26 -2.89 2.09
N CYS A 218 -10.58 -2.95 2.23
CA CYS A 218 -11.50 -3.44 1.21
C CYS A 218 -12.57 -2.38 0.95
N ARG A 219 -12.64 -1.88 -0.29
CA ARG A 219 -13.71 -0.97 -0.70
C ARG A 219 -14.99 -1.75 -0.96
N VAL A 220 -16.10 -1.22 -0.50
CA VAL A 220 -17.42 -1.86 -0.64
C VAL A 220 -18.38 -0.91 -1.34
N TYR A 221 -18.99 -1.38 -2.40
CA TYR A 221 -19.97 -0.67 -3.20
C TYR A 221 -21.27 -1.44 -3.18
N GLN A 222 -22.36 -0.78 -2.82
CA GLN A 222 -23.69 -1.36 -2.93
C GLN A 222 -24.58 -0.46 -3.80
N TYR A 223 -25.13 -1.06 -4.85
CA TYR A 223 -25.97 -0.38 -5.83
C TYR A 223 -27.43 -0.55 -5.45
N GLY A 224 -28.11 0.56 -5.22
CA GLY A 224 -29.56 0.58 -5.02
C GLY A 224 -30.29 0.55 -6.36
N PHE A 225 -31.30 -0.32 -6.46
CA PHE A 225 -32.18 -0.39 -7.62
C PHE A 225 -33.64 -0.35 -7.15
N GLU A 226 -34.49 0.37 -7.87
CA GLU A 226 -35.93 0.21 -7.78
C GLU A 226 -36.36 -0.62 -9.00
N TYR A 227 -37.08 -1.72 -8.76
CA TYR A 227 -37.78 -2.43 -9.83
C TYR A 227 -39.09 -1.70 -10.06
N ALA A 228 -39.32 -1.21 -11.28
CA ALA A 228 -40.66 -0.88 -11.72
C ALA A 228 -41.38 -2.19 -12.08
N ASP A 229 -42.71 -2.24 -11.93
CA ASP A 229 -43.55 -3.43 -12.11
C ASP A 229 -43.44 -4.14 -13.48
N ASP A 230 -42.65 -3.61 -14.40
CA ASP A 230 -42.47 -4.10 -15.77
C ASP A 230 -41.06 -4.68 -16.04
N GLU A 231 -40.36 -5.22 -15.06
CA GLU A 231 -39.01 -5.85 -15.23
C GLU A 231 -37.91 -4.90 -15.75
N VAL A 232 -38.10 -3.58 -15.66
CA VAL A 232 -37.08 -2.59 -16.07
C VAL A 232 -36.23 -2.19 -14.86
N LEU A 233 -34.94 -2.44 -14.97
CA LEU A 233 -33.98 -1.99 -13.98
C LEU A 233 -33.74 -0.49 -14.12
N VAL A 234 -34.19 0.32 -13.15
CA VAL A 234 -33.94 1.78 -13.12
C VAL A 234 -32.76 2.07 -12.18
N LEU A 235 -31.66 2.54 -12.75
CA LEU A 235 -30.52 3.01 -11.95
C LEU A 235 -30.83 4.38 -11.33
N GLN A 236 -30.96 4.45 -10.00
CA GLN A 236 -31.09 5.72 -9.30
C GLN A 236 -29.71 6.37 -9.08
N ASN A 237 -29.62 7.68 -9.33
CA ASN A 237 -28.45 8.55 -9.09
C ASN A 237 -27.30 8.47 -10.09
N HIS A 238 -27.61 8.41 -11.38
CA HIS A 238 -26.57 8.59 -12.39
C HIS A 238 -26.40 10.10 -12.73
N LYS A 239 -25.18 10.62 -12.62
CA LYS A 239 -24.87 11.96 -13.14
C LYS A 239 -24.81 11.91 -14.67
N VAL A 240 -25.56 12.78 -15.33
CA VAL A 240 -25.56 12.93 -16.78
C VAL A 240 -24.12 13.22 -17.26
N GLY A 241 -23.62 12.39 -18.19
CA GLY A 241 -22.28 12.55 -18.80
C GLY A 241 -21.24 11.48 -18.41
N GLN A 242 -21.55 10.55 -17.52
CA GLN A 242 -20.73 9.36 -17.31
C GLN A 242 -21.42 8.15 -17.94
N GLY A 243 -20.67 7.32 -18.65
CA GLY A 243 -21.20 6.15 -19.35
C GLY A 243 -22.05 5.26 -18.43
N ILE A 244 -23.19 4.80 -18.92
CA ILE A 244 -24.10 3.93 -18.18
C ILE A 244 -23.51 2.51 -18.22
N ASN A 245 -23.09 1.98 -17.09
CA ASN A 245 -22.83 0.55 -16.95
C ASN A 245 -24.11 -0.15 -16.53
N LEU A 246 -24.81 -0.74 -17.48
CA LEU A 246 -25.96 -1.60 -17.21
C LEU A 246 -25.46 -2.98 -16.80
N ILE A 247 -25.74 -3.38 -15.58
CA ILE A 247 -25.45 -4.72 -15.07
C ILE A 247 -26.75 -5.48 -15.06
N PHE A 248 -26.94 -6.42 -15.98
CA PHE A 248 -28.01 -7.40 -15.92
C PHE A 248 -27.57 -8.57 -15.06
N LEU A 249 -28.29 -8.86 -14.01
CA LEU A 249 -28.14 -10.09 -13.25
C LEU A 249 -29.39 -10.91 -13.48
N GLY A 250 -29.36 -11.78 -14.48
CA GLY A 250 -30.28 -12.90 -14.56
C GLY A 250 -29.88 -13.96 -13.55
N ASP A 251 -30.83 -14.83 -13.17
CA ASP A 251 -30.54 -15.99 -12.33
C ASP A 251 -29.37 -16.81 -12.92
N GLY A 252 -28.21 -16.80 -12.25
CA GLY A 252 -27.06 -17.61 -12.63
C GLY A 252 -25.78 -16.87 -13.04
N TYR A 253 -25.73 -15.53 -13.01
CA TYR A 253 -24.50 -14.77 -13.26
C TYR A 253 -23.77 -14.39 -11.97
N ASP A 254 -22.49 -14.73 -11.91
CA ASP A 254 -21.61 -14.31 -10.83
C ASP A 254 -20.99 -12.95 -11.16
N ALA A 255 -20.69 -12.14 -10.13
CA ALA A 255 -20.11 -10.81 -10.29
C ALA A 255 -18.75 -10.81 -11.03
N GLU A 256 -18.08 -11.96 -11.08
CA GLU A 256 -16.83 -12.13 -11.83
C GLU A 256 -17.04 -12.16 -13.37
N ASP A 257 -18.23 -12.52 -13.85
CA ASP A 257 -18.53 -12.56 -15.29
C ASP A 257 -18.70 -11.17 -15.90
N ILE A 258 -19.04 -10.19 -15.08
CA ILE A 258 -19.24 -8.78 -15.51
C ILE A 258 -17.90 -8.08 -15.82
N SER A 259 -16.79 -8.56 -15.30
CA SER A 259 -15.45 -8.01 -15.53
C SER A 259 -14.92 -8.25 -16.94
N ARG A 260 -15.57 -9.08 -17.74
CA ARG A 260 -15.12 -9.48 -19.09
C ARG A 260 -15.68 -8.66 -20.26
N GLY A 261 -16.40 -7.60 -20.00
CA GLY A 261 -16.74 -6.61 -21.03
C GLY A 261 -17.88 -6.98 -21.97
N ASP A 262 -18.80 -7.82 -21.55
CA ASP A 262 -20.05 -8.07 -22.29
C ASP A 262 -20.99 -6.87 -22.13
N TYR A 263 -21.12 -6.10 -23.21
CA TYR A 263 -22.01 -4.94 -23.28
C TYR A 263 -23.35 -5.35 -23.85
N LEU A 264 -24.44 -4.99 -23.17
CA LEU A 264 -25.77 -5.02 -23.77
C LEU A 264 -26.00 -3.70 -24.51
N GLN A 265 -26.17 -3.76 -25.83
CA GLN A 265 -26.70 -2.65 -26.59
C GLN A 265 -28.24 -2.67 -26.44
N VAL A 266 -28.80 -1.65 -25.80
CA VAL A 266 -30.23 -1.38 -25.85
C VAL A 266 -30.48 -0.58 -27.12
N MET A 267 -31.26 -1.14 -28.06
CA MET A 267 -31.78 -0.43 -29.22
C MET A 267 -33.02 0.38 -28.85
#